data_e14765e22cf1dc01040f1735e33f082e
#
_entry.id   e14765e22cf1dc01040f1735e33f082e
#
_cell.length_a   1.000
_cell.length_b   1.000
_cell.length_c   1.000
_cell.angle_alpha   90.00
_cell.angle_beta   90.00
_cell.angle_gamma   90.00
#
_symmetry.space_group_name_H-M   'P 1'
#
loop_
_entity.id
_entity.type
_entity.pdbx_description
1 polymer ?
#
loop_
_entity_poly.entity_id
_entity_poly.type
_entity_poly.pdbx_seq_one_letter_code
_entity_poly.pdbx_strand_id
1 'polypeptide(L)'
;MQTAQSSAASYVDPDTLSPETGEPFSKATTARYLVAFVIFAILNCAAFVLNGNTLMPQHLRDIGYSETEATTALGTITSLTAIVGLLSGYIWGAFSDHTRSRFGKRTPWIFAGSIVAGIGLYLLGTFGDVPSLTASYMLNNLGQGAIQTPMFAILADRVPKSVRGTLSAGLGATALGTPVGQFLSSLFLGQPYQNMGFVVGALMIAASGIIPLLILPRERSSKDDGDGKSGAEAAKEALENLLPPKLKGAHDFYKACGGRLLMMASYAMISQYTLYIFENYVGLTVQEAAKAMGTLSAVTFVVSLIGLAVSGPLS
;
A
#
# COMPACT_ATOMS: atom_id res chain seq x y z
N MET A 1 -49.53 22.84 -38.32
CA MET A 1 -48.07 23.07 -38.10
C MET A 1 -47.74 22.63 -36.71
N GLN A 2 -47.36 21.36 -36.54
CA GLN A 2 -46.85 20.83 -35.26
C GLN A 2 -45.35 20.96 -35.29
N THR A 3 -44.82 21.83 -34.49
CA THR A 3 -43.37 21.97 -34.27
C THR A 3 -42.89 20.76 -33.48
N ALA A 4 -42.17 19.87 -34.16
CA ALA A 4 -41.40 18.81 -33.53
C ALA A 4 -40.26 19.46 -32.74
N GLN A 5 -40.40 19.56 -31.43
CA GLN A 5 -39.27 19.76 -30.54
C GLN A 5 -38.49 18.46 -30.49
N SER A 6 -37.46 18.36 -31.32
CA SER A 6 -36.40 17.35 -31.18
C SER A 6 -35.71 17.58 -29.84
N SER A 7 -36.00 16.75 -28.88
CA SER A 7 -35.22 16.58 -27.68
C SER A 7 -33.84 16.07 -28.11
N ALA A 8 -32.89 16.97 -28.27
CA ALA A 8 -31.47 16.61 -28.36
C ALA A 8 -31.07 16.00 -27.01
N ALA A 9 -31.15 14.68 -26.92
CA ALA A 9 -30.51 13.96 -25.83
C ALA A 9 -29.03 14.37 -25.86
N SER A 10 -28.60 15.12 -24.85
CA SER A 10 -27.20 15.52 -24.71
C SER A 10 -26.37 14.25 -24.70
N TYR A 11 -25.54 14.05 -25.69
CA TYR A 11 -24.57 12.94 -25.73
C TYR A 11 -23.69 13.04 -24.50
N VAL A 12 -23.86 12.12 -23.55
CA VAL A 12 -22.99 12.00 -22.36
C VAL A 12 -21.86 11.08 -22.76
N ASP A 13 -20.65 11.58 -22.73
CA ASP A 13 -19.45 10.79 -23.03
C ASP A 13 -19.34 9.61 -22.03
N PRO A 14 -19.36 8.35 -22.50
CA PRO A 14 -19.26 7.16 -21.64
C PRO A 14 -18.02 7.15 -20.74
N ASP A 15 -16.93 7.79 -21.15
CA ASP A 15 -15.68 7.86 -20.38
C ASP A 15 -15.77 8.80 -19.16
N THR A 16 -16.81 9.61 -19.07
CA THR A 16 -17.09 10.47 -17.91
C THR A 16 -17.96 9.80 -16.85
N LEU A 17 -18.56 8.64 -17.17
CA LEU A 17 -19.45 7.91 -16.27
C LEU A 17 -18.69 6.94 -15.39
N SER A 18 -19.11 6.84 -14.12
CA SER A 18 -18.62 5.82 -13.20
C SER A 18 -19.04 4.43 -13.68
N PRO A 19 -18.12 3.47 -13.77
CA PRO A 19 -18.47 2.10 -14.14
C PRO A 19 -19.47 1.43 -13.19
N GLU A 20 -19.44 1.81 -11.90
CA GLU A 20 -20.32 1.23 -10.88
C GLU A 20 -21.75 1.81 -10.90
N THR A 21 -21.88 3.13 -11.05
CA THR A 21 -23.16 3.84 -10.90
C THR A 21 -23.77 4.33 -12.19
N GLY A 22 -22.99 4.42 -13.27
CA GLY A 22 -23.42 5.03 -14.53
C GLY A 22 -23.58 6.54 -14.45
N GLU A 23 -23.19 7.19 -13.36
CA GLU A 23 -23.30 8.63 -13.14
C GLU A 23 -21.96 9.34 -13.33
N PRO A 24 -21.95 10.59 -13.81
CA PRO A 24 -20.74 11.37 -13.91
C PRO A 24 -20.23 11.81 -12.55
N PHE A 25 -18.90 11.84 -12.37
CA PHE A 25 -18.30 12.34 -11.14
C PHE A 25 -18.47 13.86 -11.03
N SER A 26 -18.99 14.30 -9.89
CA SER A 26 -18.92 15.71 -9.51
C SER A 26 -17.48 16.08 -9.08
N LYS A 27 -17.17 17.39 -9.14
CA LYS A 27 -15.87 17.89 -8.61
C LYS A 27 -15.67 17.50 -7.14
N ALA A 28 -16.74 17.52 -6.34
CA ALA A 28 -16.69 17.11 -4.93
C ALA A 28 -16.40 15.61 -4.77
N THR A 29 -17.00 14.75 -5.61
CA THR A 29 -16.74 13.31 -5.61
C THR A 29 -15.29 13.04 -6.00
N THR A 30 -14.79 13.66 -7.06
CA THR A 30 -13.37 13.53 -7.48
C THR A 30 -12.42 13.95 -6.37
N ALA A 31 -12.68 15.07 -5.68
CA ALA A 31 -11.87 15.52 -4.55
C ALA A 31 -11.89 14.52 -3.37
N ARG A 32 -13.04 13.93 -3.05
CA ARG A 32 -13.15 12.90 -2.00
C ARG A 32 -12.31 11.67 -2.32
N TYR A 33 -12.34 11.18 -3.56
CA TYR A 33 -11.50 10.06 -3.99
C TYR A 33 -10.02 10.42 -3.94
N LEU A 34 -9.64 11.61 -4.41
CA LEU A 34 -8.26 12.07 -4.37
C LEU A 34 -7.72 12.13 -2.94
N VAL A 35 -8.46 12.76 -2.03
CA VAL A 35 -8.08 12.87 -0.62
C VAL A 35 -7.98 11.49 0.03
N ALA A 36 -8.93 10.59 -0.22
CA ALA A 36 -8.90 9.23 0.30
C ALA A 36 -7.66 8.46 -0.18
N PHE A 37 -7.34 8.52 -1.46
CA PHE A 37 -6.17 7.84 -2.04
C PHE A 37 -4.85 8.43 -1.55
N VAL A 38 -4.75 9.75 -1.40
CA VAL A 38 -3.56 10.41 -0.85
C VAL A 38 -3.34 10.00 0.61
N ILE A 39 -4.39 10.03 1.44
CA ILE A 39 -4.30 9.62 2.85
C ILE A 39 -3.89 8.14 2.95
N PHE A 40 -4.53 7.27 2.17
CA PHE A 40 -4.14 5.86 2.09
C PHE A 40 -2.66 5.71 1.75
N ALA A 41 -2.21 6.33 0.67
CA ALA A 41 -0.86 6.17 0.14
C ALA A 41 0.20 6.65 1.14
N ILE A 42 0.00 7.82 1.75
CA ILE A 42 0.95 8.39 2.70
C ILE A 42 0.99 7.56 3.99
N LEU A 43 -0.15 7.30 4.63
CA LEU A 43 -0.19 6.58 5.91
C LEU A 43 0.32 5.14 5.77
N ASN A 44 -0.08 4.45 4.70
CA ASN A 44 0.34 3.08 4.43
C ASN A 44 1.86 2.98 4.24
N CYS A 45 2.42 3.82 3.36
CA CYS A 45 3.85 3.84 3.10
C CYS A 45 4.66 4.31 4.32
N ALA A 46 4.20 5.35 5.02
CA ALA A 46 4.88 5.85 6.21
C ALA A 46 4.92 4.82 7.34
N ALA A 47 3.83 4.09 7.58
CA ALA A 47 3.80 3.01 8.56
C ALA A 47 4.77 1.87 8.20
N PHE A 48 4.84 1.50 6.92
CA PHE A 48 5.77 0.48 6.44
C PHE A 48 7.24 0.90 6.65
N VAL A 49 7.59 2.15 6.30
CA VAL A 49 8.96 2.67 6.47
C VAL A 49 9.33 2.80 7.94
N LEU A 50 8.43 3.34 8.76
CA LEU A 50 8.64 3.49 10.21
C LEU A 50 8.99 2.15 10.86
N ASN A 51 8.18 1.13 10.63
CA ASN A 51 8.33 -0.15 11.34
C ASN A 51 9.26 -1.12 10.62
N GLY A 52 9.04 -1.35 9.32
CA GLY A 52 9.76 -2.38 8.57
C GLY A 52 11.22 -2.00 8.29
N ASN A 53 11.46 -0.77 7.86
CA ASN A 53 12.79 -0.37 7.40
C ASN A 53 13.69 0.22 8.50
N THR A 54 13.10 0.68 9.61
CA THR A 54 13.86 1.39 10.64
C THR A 54 13.75 0.75 12.03
N LEU A 55 12.55 0.66 12.58
CA LEU A 55 12.42 0.19 13.96
C LEU A 55 12.67 -1.30 14.11
N MET A 56 12.29 -2.13 13.14
CA MET A 56 12.51 -3.57 13.19
C MET A 56 14.00 -3.95 13.16
N PRO A 57 14.86 -3.39 12.26
CA PRO A 57 16.31 -3.62 12.34
C PRO A 57 16.91 -3.26 13.69
N GLN A 58 16.52 -2.12 14.27
CA GLN A 58 17.00 -1.70 15.58
C GLN A 58 16.47 -2.61 16.68
N HIS A 59 15.20 -3.00 16.65
CA HIS A 59 14.60 -3.89 17.64
C HIS A 59 15.34 -5.23 17.75
N LEU A 60 15.80 -5.81 16.64
CA LEU A 60 16.61 -7.01 16.64
C LEU A 60 17.92 -6.85 17.44
N ARG A 61 18.55 -5.68 17.38
CA ARG A 61 19.74 -5.37 18.20
C ARG A 61 19.39 -5.18 19.68
N ASP A 62 18.31 -4.46 19.95
CA ASP A 62 17.87 -4.15 21.31
C ASP A 62 17.50 -5.41 22.12
N ILE A 63 17.02 -6.46 21.46
CA ILE A 63 16.74 -7.76 22.06
C ILE A 63 17.98 -8.67 22.18
N GLY A 64 19.17 -8.18 21.82
CA GLY A 64 20.45 -8.81 22.09
C GLY A 64 21.09 -9.62 20.96
N TYR A 65 20.57 -9.54 19.71
CA TYR A 65 21.25 -10.14 18.57
C TYR A 65 22.51 -9.37 18.22
N SER A 66 23.59 -10.07 17.96
CA SER A 66 24.81 -9.49 17.40
C SER A 66 24.54 -8.89 16.00
N GLU A 67 25.42 -8.04 15.50
CA GLU A 67 25.28 -7.40 14.21
C GLU A 67 25.02 -8.40 13.05
N THR A 68 25.81 -9.47 13.02
CA THR A 68 25.68 -10.52 11.99
C THR A 68 24.36 -11.29 12.13
N GLU A 69 23.99 -11.63 13.36
CA GLU A 69 22.72 -12.34 13.65
C GLU A 69 21.52 -11.47 13.30
N ALA A 70 21.52 -10.19 13.70
CA ALA A 70 20.44 -9.25 13.38
C ALA A 70 20.26 -9.07 11.88
N THR A 71 21.36 -8.94 11.12
CA THR A 71 21.31 -8.83 9.66
C THR A 71 20.77 -10.11 9.01
N THR A 72 21.21 -11.28 9.48
CA THR A 72 20.75 -12.58 8.99
C THR A 72 19.26 -12.80 9.33
N ALA A 73 18.85 -12.47 10.56
CA ALA A 73 17.47 -12.55 11.00
C ALA A 73 16.57 -11.63 10.15
N LEU A 74 16.98 -10.38 9.92
CA LEU A 74 16.25 -9.43 9.08
C LEU A 74 16.08 -9.96 7.66
N GLY A 75 17.15 -10.50 7.06
CA GLY A 75 17.09 -11.13 5.73
C GLY A 75 16.14 -12.32 5.68
N THR A 76 16.15 -13.16 6.71
CA THR A 76 15.26 -14.32 6.81
C THR A 76 13.80 -13.90 6.93
N ILE A 77 13.51 -12.97 7.85
CA ILE A 77 12.14 -12.45 8.09
C ILE A 77 11.61 -11.82 6.81
N THR A 78 12.38 -10.94 6.17
CA THR A 78 11.92 -10.22 4.96
C THR A 78 11.73 -11.16 3.77
N SER A 79 12.58 -12.16 3.59
CA SER A 79 12.45 -13.15 2.52
C SER A 79 11.20 -14.03 2.68
N LEU A 80 10.95 -14.54 3.88
CA LEU A 80 9.78 -15.37 4.17
C LEU A 80 8.47 -14.56 4.04
N THR A 81 8.47 -13.33 4.55
CA THR A 81 7.29 -12.47 4.50
C THR A 81 7.00 -11.94 3.10
N ALA A 82 8.02 -11.81 2.23
CA ALA A 82 7.82 -11.44 0.82
C ALA A 82 6.97 -12.47 0.08
N ILE A 83 7.15 -13.76 0.37
CA ILE A 83 6.33 -14.84 -0.21
C ILE A 83 4.86 -14.66 0.21
N VAL A 84 4.61 -14.41 1.51
CA VAL A 84 3.26 -14.14 2.01
C VAL A 84 2.66 -12.90 1.38
N GLY A 85 3.43 -11.82 1.23
CA GLY A 85 3.00 -10.59 0.57
C GLY A 85 2.59 -10.82 -0.89
N LEU A 86 3.38 -11.58 -1.64
CA LEU A 86 3.07 -11.93 -3.03
C LEU A 86 1.76 -12.72 -3.13
N LEU A 87 1.62 -13.79 -2.36
CA LEU A 87 0.43 -14.65 -2.39
C LEU A 87 -0.81 -13.91 -1.89
N SER A 88 -0.65 -13.08 -0.86
CA SER A 88 -1.72 -12.29 -0.25
C SER A 88 -2.41 -11.38 -1.28
N GLY A 89 -1.65 -10.70 -2.15
CA GLY A 89 -2.22 -9.83 -3.18
C GLY A 89 -3.18 -10.57 -4.12
N TYR A 90 -2.81 -11.77 -4.58
CA TYR A 90 -3.66 -12.59 -5.44
C TYR A 90 -4.88 -13.14 -4.71
N ILE A 91 -4.68 -13.68 -3.52
CA ILE A 91 -5.74 -14.27 -2.70
C ILE A 91 -6.81 -13.22 -2.39
N TRP A 92 -6.42 -12.05 -1.89
CA TRP A 92 -7.38 -11.01 -1.53
C TRP A 92 -8.01 -10.33 -2.74
N GLY A 93 -7.31 -10.28 -3.89
CA GLY A 93 -7.91 -9.88 -5.16
C GLY A 93 -9.11 -10.77 -5.48
N ALA A 94 -8.89 -12.09 -5.54
CA ALA A 94 -9.93 -13.06 -5.85
C ALA A 94 -11.07 -13.05 -4.81
N PHE A 95 -10.75 -13.04 -3.51
CA PHE A 95 -11.78 -12.99 -2.47
C PHE A 95 -12.62 -11.72 -2.56
N SER A 96 -11.99 -10.56 -2.78
CA SER A 96 -12.73 -9.30 -2.86
C SER A 96 -13.62 -9.21 -4.11
N ASP A 97 -13.21 -9.81 -5.24
CA ASP A 97 -14.01 -9.85 -6.47
C ASP A 97 -15.29 -10.67 -6.32
N HIS A 98 -15.23 -11.76 -5.56
CA HIS A 98 -16.36 -12.67 -5.36
C HIS A 98 -17.17 -12.39 -4.07
N THR A 99 -16.77 -11.38 -3.30
CA THR A 99 -17.46 -11.05 -2.05
C THR A 99 -18.82 -10.43 -2.30
N ARG A 100 -19.84 -10.93 -1.60
CA ARG A 100 -21.22 -10.46 -1.63
C ARG A 100 -21.62 -9.93 -0.28
N SER A 101 -21.58 -8.62 -0.16
CA SER A 101 -21.86 -7.94 1.10
C SER A 101 -22.76 -6.72 0.88
N ARG A 102 -23.55 -6.42 1.90
CA ARG A 102 -24.33 -5.16 1.96
C ARG A 102 -23.44 -3.89 1.98
N PHE A 103 -22.15 -4.07 2.27
CA PHE A 103 -21.18 -3.00 2.32
C PHE A 103 -20.35 -2.88 1.03
N GLY A 104 -20.69 -3.67 0.00
CA GLY A 104 -19.93 -3.77 -1.25
C GLY A 104 -18.93 -4.91 -1.26
N LYS A 105 -18.15 -5.00 -2.35
CA LYS A 105 -17.16 -6.08 -2.58
C LYS A 105 -15.84 -5.81 -1.84
N ARG A 106 -15.39 -4.56 -1.82
CA ARG A 106 -14.05 -4.16 -1.39
C ARG A 106 -13.99 -3.71 0.07
N THR A 107 -15.00 -2.98 0.52
CA THR A 107 -15.06 -2.37 1.86
C THR A 107 -14.79 -3.34 3.02
N PRO A 108 -15.38 -4.56 3.09
CA PRO A 108 -15.13 -5.47 4.21
C PRO A 108 -13.68 -5.91 4.33
N TRP A 109 -13.00 -6.13 3.21
CA TRP A 109 -11.62 -6.59 3.18
C TRP A 109 -10.64 -5.50 3.57
N ILE A 110 -10.85 -4.27 3.10
CA ILE A 110 -10.05 -3.11 3.51
C ILE A 110 -10.15 -2.91 5.02
N PHE A 111 -11.35 -2.98 5.56
CA PHE A 111 -11.58 -2.82 7.00
C PHE A 111 -10.91 -3.93 7.83
N ALA A 112 -11.18 -5.19 7.50
CA ALA A 112 -10.59 -6.33 8.18
C ALA A 112 -9.08 -6.37 8.04
N GLY A 113 -8.56 -6.13 6.83
CA GLY A 113 -7.13 -6.06 6.54
C GLY A 113 -6.42 -4.98 7.36
N SER A 114 -7.06 -3.82 7.54
CA SER A 114 -6.51 -2.72 8.34
C SER A 114 -6.29 -3.11 9.80
N ILE A 115 -7.24 -3.84 10.37
CA ILE A 115 -7.14 -4.34 11.76
C ILE A 115 -6.06 -5.41 11.84
N VAL A 116 -6.06 -6.39 10.93
CA VAL A 116 -5.09 -7.50 10.91
C VAL A 116 -3.66 -6.97 10.71
N ALA A 117 -3.46 -6.04 9.77
CA ALA A 117 -2.16 -5.43 9.53
C ALA A 117 -1.68 -4.62 10.76
N GLY A 118 -2.59 -3.87 11.39
CA GLY A 118 -2.29 -3.12 12.62
C GLY A 118 -1.87 -4.04 13.77
N ILE A 119 -2.60 -5.15 14.00
CA ILE A 119 -2.24 -6.15 15.01
C ILE A 119 -0.86 -6.74 14.70
N GLY A 120 -0.56 -7.09 13.45
CA GLY A 120 0.75 -7.61 13.05
C GLY A 120 1.89 -6.65 13.39
N LEU A 121 1.75 -5.35 13.12
CA LEU A 121 2.76 -4.35 13.49
C LEU A 121 2.88 -4.13 14.98
N TYR A 122 1.77 -4.15 15.71
CA TYR A 122 1.80 -4.05 17.17
C TYR A 122 2.56 -5.21 17.80
N LEU A 123 2.28 -6.44 17.38
CA LEU A 123 2.93 -7.64 17.85
C LEU A 123 4.43 -7.66 17.53
N LEU A 124 4.84 -7.07 16.41
CA LEU A 124 6.25 -6.95 16.02
C LEU A 124 7.08 -6.19 17.06
N GLY A 125 6.51 -5.22 17.76
CA GLY A 125 7.18 -4.48 18.84
C GLY A 125 7.13 -5.17 20.21
N THR A 126 6.45 -6.33 20.33
CA THR A 126 6.28 -7.02 21.62
C THR A 126 7.08 -8.31 21.74
N PHE A 127 7.43 -8.95 20.61
CA PHE A 127 8.15 -10.22 20.62
C PHE A 127 9.67 -10.01 20.53
N GLY A 128 10.42 -10.99 21.08
CA GLY A 128 11.88 -10.96 21.18
C GLY A 128 12.58 -12.12 20.47
N ASP A 129 11.86 -12.96 19.74
CA ASP A 129 12.42 -14.11 19.02
C ASP A 129 12.08 -14.07 17.52
N VAL A 130 13.01 -14.54 16.69
CA VAL A 130 12.87 -14.49 15.20
C VAL A 130 11.61 -15.19 14.70
N PRO A 131 11.19 -16.38 15.20
CA PRO A 131 9.97 -17.02 14.74
C PRO A 131 8.71 -16.17 14.99
N SER A 132 8.54 -15.60 16.19
CA SER A 132 7.39 -14.75 16.55
C SER A 132 7.40 -13.43 15.80
N LEU A 133 8.57 -12.82 15.60
CA LEU A 133 8.73 -11.63 14.74
C LEU A 133 8.36 -11.94 13.30
N THR A 134 8.78 -13.08 12.77
CA THR A 134 8.43 -13.53 11.42
C THR A 134 6.92 -13.72 11.28
N ALA A 135 6.29 -14.41 12.23
CA ALA A 135 4.83 -14.63 12.23
C ALA A 135 4.05 -13.30 12.29
N SER A 136 4.50 -12.37 13.14
CA SER A 136 3.89 -11.04 13.27
C SER A 136 4.00 -10.24 11.97
N TYR A 137 5.16 -10.29 11.30
CA TYR A 137 5.37 -9.59 10.05
C TYR A 137 4.64 -10.26 8.88
N MET A 138 4.51 -11.59 8.89
CA MET A 138 3.63 -12.32 7.96
C MET A 138 2.17 -11.91 8.13
N LEU A 139 1.70 -11.78 9.37
CA LEU A 139 0.34 -11.30 9.66
C LEU A 139 0.12 -9.88 9.15
N ASN A 140 1.10 -8.99 9.35
CA ASN A 140 1.06 -7.65 8.76
C ASN A 140 0.96 -7.70 7.23
N ASN A 141 1.83 -8.47 6.55
CA ASN A 141 1.81 -8.57 5.08
C ASN A 141 0.51 -9.18 4.54
N LEU A 142 -0.08 -10.12 5.27
CA LEU A 142 -1.38 -10.69 4.94
C LEU A 142 -2.48 -9.61 4.97
N GLY A 143 -2.52 -8.82 6.06
CA GLY A 143 -3.44 -7.70 6.19
C GLY A 143 -3.20 -6.60 5.15
N GLN A 144 -1.94 -6.31 4.84
CA GLN A 144 -1.56 -5.34 3.81
C GLN A 144 -2.11 -5.69 2.43
N GLY A 145 -2.03 -6.95 2.01
CA GLY A 145 -2.64 -7.40 0.76
C GLY A 145 -4.15 -7.18 0.74
N ALA A 146 -4.83 -7.42 1.88
CA ALA A 146 -6.26 -7.18 2.02
C ALA A 146 -6.66 -5.69 1.98
N ILE A 147 -5.73 -4.78 2.26
CA ILE A 147 -5.96 -3.33 2.12
C ILE A 147 -5.62 -2.89 0.69
N GLN A 148 -4.39 -3.17 0.24
CA GLN A 148 -3.84 -2.60 -0.98
C GLN A 148 -4.57 -3.08 -2.23
N THR A 149 -4.77 -4.39 -2.38
CA THR A 149 -5.37 -4.94 -3.59
C THR A 149 -6.79 -4.42 -3.83
N PRO A 150 -7.72 -4.45 -2.85
CA PRO A 150 -9.03 -3.85 -3.05
C PRO A 150 -8.98 -2.32 -3.22
N MET A 151 -8.05 -1.62 -2.56
CA MET A 151 -7.93 -0.17 -2.72
C MET A 151 -7.52 0.23 -4.14
N PHE A 152 -6.57 -0.50 -4.75
CA PHE A 152 -6.22 -0.29 -6.16
C PHE A 152 -7.35 -0.70 -7.10
N ALA A 153 -8.11 -1.74 -6.77
CA ALA A 153 -9.26 -2.17 -7.57
C ALA A 153 -10.39 -1.12 -7.60
N ILE A 154 -10.60 -0.38 -6.50
CA ILE A 154 -11.57 0.74 -6.46
C ILE A 154 -11.30 1.75 -7.58
N LEU A 155 -10.03 2.02 -7.92
CA LEU A 155 -9.67 2.92 -9.02
C LEU A 155 -10.20 2.42 -10.38
N ALA A 156 -10.13 1.11 -10.62
CA ALA A 156 -10.59 0.52 -11.87
C ALA A 156 -12.12 0.36 -11.90
N ASP A 157 -12.70 -0.06 -10.77
CA ASP A 157 -14.11 -0.47 -10.67
C ASP A 157 -15.07 0.72 -10.58
N ARG A 158 -14.63 1.83 -9.94
CA ARG A 158 -15.54 2.92 -9.56
C ARG A 158 -15.22 4.26 -10.23
N VAL A 159 -13.98 4.45 -10.69
CA VAL A 159 -13.52 5.75 -11.20
C VAL A 159 -13.69 5.84 -12.70
N PRO A 160 -14.36 6.90 -13.22
CA PRO A 160 -14.45 7.20 -14.66
C PRO A 160 -13.08 7.30 -15.32
N LYS A 161 -12.97 6.88 -16.57
CA LYS A 161 -11.70 6.92 -17.31
C LYS A 161 -11.14 8.35 -17.44
N SER A 162 -12.00 9.34 -17.61
CA SER A 162 -11.63 10.75 -17.77
C SER A 162 -10.86 11.35 -16.59
N VAL A 163 -11.07 10.86 -15.35
CA VAL A 163 -10.40 11.36 -14.14
C VAL A 163 -9.45 10.33 -13.51
N ARG A 164 -9.36 9.14 -14.10
CA ARG A 164 -8.55 8.03 -13.55
C ARG A 164 -7.08 8.36 -13.45
N GLY A 165 -6.51 9.09 -14.43
CA GLY A 165 -5.13 9.54 -14.39
C GLY A 165 -4.84 10.44 -13.18
N THR A 166 -5.68 11.43 -12.94
CA THR A 166 -5.55 12.33 -11.78
C THR A 166 -5.66 11.57 -10.44
N LEU A 167 -6.59 10.64 -10.35
CA LEU A 167 -6.78 9.85 -9.12
C LEU A 167 -5.69 8.79 -8.93
N SER A 168 -5.10 8.26 -9.99
CA SER A 168 -3.90 7.42 -9.93
C SER A 168 -2.70 8.17 -9.35
N ALA A 169 -2.56 9.46 -9.65
CA ALA A 169 -1.52 10.30 -9.04
C ALA A 169 -1.70 10.40 -7.51
N GLY A 170 -2.95 10.38 -7.01
CA GLY A 170 -3.22 10.30 -5.57
C GLY A 170 -2.65 9.04 -4.91
N LEU A 171 -2.75 7.89 -5.58
CA LEU A 171 -2.09 6.65 -5.14
C LEU A 171 -0.56 6.73 -5.24
N GLY A 172 -0.04 7.52 -6.20
CA GLY A 172 1.38 7.84 -6.34
C GLY A 172 1.95 8.68 -5.19
N ALA A 173 1.11 9.25 -4.33
CA ALA A 173 1.53 9.99 -3.13
C ALA A 173 2.28 9.11 -2.10
N THR A 174 2.45 7.81 -2.35
CA THR A 174 3.39 6.93 -1.63
C THR A 174 4.81 7.51 -1.58
N ALA A 175 5.23 8.25 -2.61
CA ALA A 175 6.51 8.95 -2.63
C ALA A 175 6.67 9.95 -1.47
N LEU A 176 5.58 10.53 -0.98
CA LEU A 176 5.58 11.41 0.21
C LEU A 176 5.53 10.61 1.52
N GLY A 177 4.98 9.40 1.48
CA GLY A 177 4.92 8.52 2.66
C GLY A 177 6.30 8.08 3.15
N THR A 178 7.24 7.84 2.24
CA THR A 178 8.62 7.43 2.59
C THR A 178 9.31 8.45 3.51
N PRO A 179 9.45 9.74 3.15
CA PRO A 179 10.08 10.72 4.03
C PRO A 179 9.28 10.97 5.31
N VAL A 180 7.95 10.88 5.28
CA VAL A 180 7.13 10.97 6.51
C VAL A 180 7.45 9.82 7.45
N GLY A 181 7.53 8.59 6.95
CA GLY A 181 7.91 7.41 7.74
C GLY A 181 9.32 7.53 8.31
N GLN A 182 10.31 7.96 7.52
CA GLN A 182 11.67 8.18 7.97
C GLN A 182 11.76 9.27 9.04
N PHE A 183 11.05 10.38 8.86
CA PHE A 183 10.99 11.44 9.86
C PHE A 183 10.40 10.92 11.18
N LEU A 184 9.28 10.22 11.14
CA LEU A 184 8.68 9.60 12.33
C LEU A 184 9.65 8.61 12.97
N SER A 185 10.36 7.80 12.19
CA SER A 185 11.36 6.87 12.70
C SER A 185 12.44 7.58 13.50
N SER A 186 12.91 8.73 13.02
CA SER A 186 13.96 9.51 13.70
C SER A 186 13.55 10.03 15.07
N LEU A 187 12.25 10.14 15.34
CA LEU A 187 11.73 10.57 16.65
C LEU A 187 11.73 9.44 17.68
N PHE A 188 11.63 8.19 17.24
CA PHE A 188 11.57 7.00 18.11
C PHE A 188 12.90 6.27 18.25
N LEU A 189 13.75 6.32 17.20
CA LEU A 189 14.99 5.56 17.13
C LEU A 189 15.95 5.96 18.25
N GLY A 190 16.43 4.95 18.99
CA GLY A 190 17.35 5.16 20.12
C GLY A 190 16.76 5.87 21.33
N GLN A 191 15.43 5.97 21.43
CA GLN A 191 14.73 6.55 22.56
C GLN A 191 14.23 5.47 23.53
N PRO A 192 14.10 5.76 24.85
CA PRO A 192 13.54 4.80 25.83
C PRO A 192 12.11 4.35 25.49
N TYR A 193 11.39 5.12 24.68
CA TYR A 193 10.01 4.84 24.25
C TYR A 193 9.94 4.34 22.80
N GLN A 194 11.02 3.77 22.27
CA GLN A 194 11.09 3.28 20.86
C GLN A 194 9.95 2.32 20.52
N ASN A 195 9.52 1.47 21.46
CA ASN A 195 8.40 0.56 21.27
C ASN A 195 7.07 1.26 20.97
N MET A 196 6.90 2.52 21.39
CA MET A 196 5.74 3.33 21.00
C MET A 196 5.69 3.59 19.49
N GLY A 197 6.83 3.56 18.80
CA GLY A 197 6.90 3.65 17.34
C GLY A 197 6.14 2.52 16.65
N PHE A 198 6.18 1.29 17.19
CA PHE A 198 5.38 0.17 16.66
C PHE A 198 3.88 0.39 16.87
N VAL A 199 3.48 0.97 18.00
CA VAL A 199 2.08 1.34 18.26
C VAL A 199 1.62 2.41 17.29
N VAL A 200 2.43 3.45 17.08
CA VAL A 200 2.12 4.53 16.11
C VAL A 200 1.98 3.96 14.70
N GLY A 201 2.91 3.11 14.26
CA GLY A 201 2.81 2.45 12.97
C GLY A 201 1.61 1.53 12.84
N ALA A 202 1.25 0.79 13.90
CA ALA A 202 0.05 -0.03 13.93
C ALA A 202 -1.23 0.81 13.77
N LEU A 203 -1.29 1.96 14.44
CA LEU A 203 -2.41 2.90 14.29
C LEU A 203 -2.44 3.54 12.90
N MET A 204 -1.28 3.91 12.35
CA MET A 204 -1.19 4.47 11.01
C MET A 204 -1.65 3.49 9.94
N ILE A 205 -1.24 2.21 10.02
CA ILE A 205 -1.67 1.21 9.05
C ILE A 205 -3.16 0.90 9.17
N ALA A 206 -3.69 0.84 10.38
CA ALA A 206 -5.13 0.70 10.61
C ALA A 206 -5.88 1.92 10.05
N ALA A 207 -5.41 3.13 10.33
CA ALA A 207 -5.99 4.37 9.82
C ALA A 207 -5.92 4.48 8.30
N SER A 208 -4.86 3.94 7.67
CA SER A 208 -4.68 3.99 6.21
C SER A 208 -5.80 3.33 5.42
N GLY A 209 -6.46 2.32 5.97
CA GLY A 209 -7.64 1.72 5.34
C GLY A 209 -8.95 2.29 5.87
N ILE A 210 -9.06 2.51 7.18
CA ILE A 210 -10.32 2.94 7.80
C ILE A 210 -10.70 4.38 7.40
N ILE A 211 -9.75 5.34 7.44
CA ILE A 211 -10.04 6.74 7.10
C ILE A 211 -10.51 6.91 5.66
N PRO A 212 -9.84 6.33 4.64
CA PRO A 212 -10.35 6.36 3.27
C PRO A 212 -11.76 5.78 3.12
N LEU A 213 -12.09 4.69 3.81
CA LEU A 213 -13.44 4.11 3.76
C LEU A 213 -14.51 5.06 4.31
N LEU A 214 -14.18 5.91 5.28
CA LEU A 214 -15.09 6.94 5.80
C LEU A 214 -15.27 8.12 4.84
N ILE A 215 -14.24 8.43 4.05
CA ILE A 215 -14.25 9.54 3.09
C ILE A 215 -14.90 9.14 1.78
N LEU A 216 -14.62 7.93 1.28
CA LEU A 216 -15.17 7.42 0.03
C LEU A 216 -16.70 7.32 0.09
N PRO A 217 -17.41 7.56 -1.02
CA PRO A 217 -18.83 7.24 -1.11
C PRO A 217 -19.05 5.75 -0.82
N ARG A 218 -20.18 5.43 -0.21
CA ARG A 218 -20.54 4.02 0.06
C ARG A 218 -20.52 3.22 -1.22
N GLU A 219 -19.95 2.03 -1.15
CA GLU A 219 -19.96 1.07 -2.23
C GLU A 219 -21.36 0.48 -2.39
N ARG A 220 -21.78 0.21 -3.64
CA ARG A 220 -23.06 -0.43 -3.92
C ARG A 220 -23.11 -1.83 -3.28
N SER A 221 -24.26 -2.22 -2.77
CA SER A 221 -24.45 -3.59 -2.28
C SER A 221 -24.23 -4.60 -3.41
N SER A 222 -23.38 -5.57 -3.16
CA SER A 222 -23.07 -6.66 -4.12
C SER A 222 -23.81 -7.96 -3.82
N LYS A 223 -24.86 -7.92 -2.97
CA LYS A 223 -25.61 -9.12 -2.57
C LYS A 223 -26.26 -9.84 -3.76
N ASP A 224 -26.73 -9.06 -4.72
CA ASP A 224 -27.50 -9.55 -5.86
C ASP A 224 -26.66 -9.73 -7.13
N ASP A 225 -25.36 -9.37 -7.08
CA ASP A 225 -24.44 -9.52 -8.20
C ASP A 225 -23.98 -10.99 -8.26
N GLY A 226 -24.65 -11.84 -9.03
CA GLY A 226 -24.48 -13.25 -8.86
C GLY A 226 -23.82 -14.07 -9.96
N ASP A 227 -22.57 -14.54 -9.84
CA ASP A 227 -22.01 -15.67 -10.60
C ASP A 227 -21.89 -16.98 -9.80
N GLY A 228 -22.37 -17.03 -8.57
CA GLY A 228 -22.50 -18.26 -7.76
C GLY A 228 -21.20 -18.96 -7.35
N LYS A 229 -20.03 -18.48 -7.74
CA LYS A 229 -18.74 -19.09 -7.38
C LYS A 229 -18.45 -18.94 -5.89
N SER A 230 -18.00 -20.02 -5.25
CA SER A 230 -17.56 -19.96 -3.85
C SER A 230 -16.19 -19.26 -3.73
N GLY A 231 -15.89 -18.71 -2.55
CA GLY A 231 -14.58 -18.08 -2.31
C GLY A 231 -13.39 -19.04 -2.54
N ALA A 232 -13.58 -20.35 -2.33
CA ALA A 232 -12.56 -21.36 -2.60
C ALA A 232 -12.30 -21.56 -4.10
N GLU A 233 -13.35 -21.51 -4.93
CA GLU A 233 -13.22 -21.59 -6.39
C GLU A 233 -12.53 -20.34 -6.94
N ALA A 234 -12.86 -19.17 -6.39
CA ALA A 234 -12.20 -17.91 -6.72
C ALA A 234 -10.70 -17.92 -6.36
N ALA A 235 -10.35 -18.43 -5.19
CA ALA A 235 -8.95 -18.59 -4.78
C ALA A 235 -8.18 -19.57 -5.68
N LYS A 236 -8.82 -20.67 -6.11
CA LYS A 236 -8.23 -21.62 -7.04
C LYS A 236 -8.00 -20.99 -8.40
N GLU A 237 -8.97 -20.27 -8.95
CA GLU A 237 -8.84 -19.55 -10.22
C GLU A 237 -7.72 -18.48 -10.16
N ALA A 238 -7.62 -17.76 -9.04
CA ALA A 238 -6.53 -16.80 -8.81
C ALA A 238 -5.16 -17.49 -8.78
N LEU A 239 -5.06 -18.67 -8.17
CA LEU A 239 -3.83 -19.45 -8.10
C LEU A 239 -3.43 -20.01 -9.48
N GLU A 240 -4.40 -20.46 -10.28
CA GLU A 240 -4.18 -20.91 -11.65
C GLU A 240 -3.71 -19.76 -12.57
N ASN A 241 -4.18 -18.54 -12.31
CA ASN A 241 -3.78 -17.33 -13.02
C ASN A 241 -2.52 -16.65 -12.46
N LEU A 242 -1.82 -17.26 -11.49
CA LEU A 242 -0.60 -16.70 -10.87
C LEU A 242 0.55 -16.54 -11.87
N LEU A 243 0.56 -17.36 -12.91
CA LEU A 243 1.57 -17.26 -13.95
C LEU A 243 1.24 -16.12 -14.90
N PRO A 244 2.24 -15.28 -15.26
CA PRO A 244 2.02 -14.20 -16.20
C PRO A 244 1.46 -14.75 -17.51
N PRO A 245 0.42 -14.12 -18.10
CA PRO A 245 -0.19 -14.60 -19.31
C PRO A 245 0.85 -14.67 -20.43
N LYS A 246 0.90 -15.80 -21.14
CA LYS A 246 1.77 -15.96 -22.32
C LYS A 246 1.22 -15.13 -23.48
N LEU A 247 1.46 -13.84 -23.46
CA LEU A 247 1.06 -12.92 -24.51
C LEU A 247 2.04 -13.07 -25.69
N LYS A 248 1.57 -13.62 -26.80
CA LYS A 248 2.36 -13.67 -28.03
C LYS A 248 2.60 -12.23 -28.52
N GLY A 249 3.87 -11.85 -28.71
CA GLY A 249 4.27 -10.52 -29.21
C GLY A 249 4.45 -9.44 -28.16
N ALA A 250 4.29 -9.73 -26.86
CA ALA A 250 4.42 -8.75 -25.77
C ALA A 250 5.88 -8.58 -25.27
N HIS A 251 6.87 -8.57 -26.15
CA HIS A 251 8.29 -8.43 -25.79
C HIS A 251 8.59 -7.20 -24.97
N ASP A 252 8.00 -6.07 -25.33
CA ASP A 252 8.23 -4.80 -24.64
C ASP A 252 7.57 -4.76 -23.25
N PHE A 253 6.42 -5.45 -23.09
CA PHE A 253 5.81 -5.63 -21.77
C PHE A 253 6.72 -6.42 -20.82
N TYR A 254 7.31 -7.52 -21.26
CA TYR A 254 8.22 -8.32 -20.42
C TYR A 254 9.53 -7.59 -20.10
N LYS A 255 10.07 -6.79 -21.05
CA LYS A 255 11.22 -5.93 -20.80
C LYS A 255 10.89 -4.86 -19.74
N ALA A 256 9.74 -4.21 -19.85
CA ALA A 256 9.27 -3.24 -18.86
C ALA A 256 9.08 -3.86 -17.47
N CYS A 257 8.48 -5.05 -17.40
CA CYS A 257 8.34 -5.81 -16.13
C CYS A 257 9.72 -6.18 -15.55
N GLY A 258 10.66 -6.66 -16.36
CA GLY A 258 12.02 -6.98 -15.93
C GLY A 258 12.77 -5.75 -15.42
N GLY A 259 12.70 -4.63 -16.15
CA GLY A 259 13.29 -3.36 -15.73
C GLY A 259 12.69 -2.86 -14.42
N ARG A 260 11.37 -2.94 -14.27
CA ARG A 260 10.67 -2.57 -13.03
C ARG A 260 11.08 -3.46 -11.86
N LEU A 261 11.20 -4.76 -12.07
CA LEU A 261 11.63 -5.72 -11.06
C LEU A 261 13.04 -5.39 -10.56
N LEU A 262 14.00 -5.18 -11.47
CA LEU A 262 15.39 -4.85 -11.12
C LEU A 262 15.46 -3.52 -10.36
N MET A 263 14.74 -2.51 -10.81
CA MET A 263 14.68 -1.20 -10.15
C MET A 263 14.11 -1.32 -8.72
N MET A 264 13.01 -2.06 -8.54
CA MET A 264 12.40 -2.24 -7.22
C MET A 264 13.27 -3.08 -6.29
N ALA A 265 13.94 -4.12 -6.82
CA ALA A 265 14.86 -4.95 -6.05
C ALA A 265 16.06 -4.13 -5.55
N SER A 266 16.67 -3.31 -6.42
CA SER A 266 17.79 -2.43 -6.05
C SER A 266 17.39 -1.43 -4.96
N TYR A 267 16.21 -0.80 -5.12
CA TYR A 267 15.70 0.13 -4.12
C TYR A 267 15.43 -0.56 -2.77
N ALA A 268 14.81 -1.74 -2.80
CA ALA A 268 14.49 -2.50 -1.59
C ALA A 268 15.76 -2.92 -0.83
N MET A 269 16.81 -3.38 -1.54
CA MET A 269 18.08 -3.75 -0.93
C MET A 269 18.73 -2.60 -0.16
N ILE A 270 18.75 -1.40 -0.72
CA ILE A 270 19.32 -0.23 -0.05
C ILE A 270 18.42 0.23 1.09
N SER A 271 17.14 0.38 0.83
CA SER A 271 16.16 0.92 1.78
C SER A 271 16.05 0.09 3.06
N GLN A 272 16.08 -1.24 2.94
CA GLN A 272 15.96 -2.16 4.06
C GLN A 272 17.17 -2.11 5.02
N TYR A 273 18.34 -1.83 4.49
CA TYR A 273 19.58 -1.83 5.27
C TYR A 273 20.15 -0.42 5.53
N THR A 274 19.39 0.62 5.24
CA THR A 274 19.85 2.02 5.39
C THR A 274 20.35 2.32 6.81
N LEU A 275 19.67 1.84 7.85
CA LEU A 275 20.08 2.02 9.23
C LEU A 275 21.46 1.37 9.47
N TYR A 276 21.61 0.12 9.07
CA TYR A 276 22.86 -0.63 9.24
C TYR A 276 24.02 -0.02 8.43
N ILE A 277 23.73 0.59 7.29
CA ILE A 277 24.73 1.34 6.51
C ILE A 277 25.23 2.55 7.32
N PHE A 278 24.35 3.31 7.93
CA PHE A 278 24.75 4.47 8.75
C PHE A 278 25.56 4.06 9.98
N GLU A 279 25.15 3.01 10.67
CA GLU A 279 25.81 2.59 11.88
C GLU A 279 27.13 1.82 11.63
N ASN A 280 27.11 0.84 10.73
CA ASN A 280 28.23 -0.09 10.57
C ASN A 280 29.25 0.37 9.54
N TYR A 281 28.82 1.05 8.46
CA TYR A 281 29.72 1.50 7.39
C TYR A 281 30.18 2.94 7.59
N VAL A 282 29.26 3.83 7.99
CA VAL A 282 29.58 5.24 8.27
C VAL A 282 30.11 5.41 9.69
N GLY A 283 29.79 4.49 10.62
CA GLY A 283 30.26 4.52 11.99
C GLY A 283 29.49 5.47 12.91
N LEU A 284 28.24 5.79 12.58
CA LEU A 284 27.39 6.68 13.38
C LEU A 284 26.81 5.92 14.58
N THR A 285 26.64 6.63 15.69
CA THR A 285 25.81 6.14 16.80
C THR A 285 24.33 6.12 16.40
N VAL A 286 23.49 5.36 17.12
CA VAL A 286 22.05 5.28 16.85
C VAL A 286 21.39 6.66 16.82
N GLN A 287 21.77 7.57 17.74
CA GLN A 287 21.23 8.94 17.78
C GLN A 287 21.69 9.80 16.60
N GLU A 288 22.94 9.64 16.17
CA GLU A 288 23.48 10.34 14.98
C GLU A 288 22.85 9.80 13.71
N ALA A 289 22.68 8.49 13.59
CA ALA A 289 21.94 7.85 12.50
C ALA A 289 20.47 8.35 12.43
N ALA A 290 19.79 8.45 13.58
CA ALA A 290 18.45 9.01 13.67
C ALA A 290 18.38 10.46 13.15
N LYS A 291 19.32 11.32 13.56
CA LYS A 291 19.43 12.71 13.06
C LYS A 291 19.72 12.78 11.56
N ALA A 292 20.62 11.94 11.08
CA ALA A 292 20.95 11.86 9.65
C ALA A 292 19.73 11.41 8.82
N MET A 293 19.00 10.40 9.29
CA MET A 293 17.75 9.94 8.66
C MET A 293 16.66 11.04 8.67
N GLY A 294 16.52 11.78 9.76
CA GLY A 294 15.61 12.91 9.86
C GLY A 294 15.95 14.02 8.84
N THR A 295 17.22 14.36 8.71
CA THR A 295 17.68 15.36 7.73
C THR A 295 17.48 14.87 6.28
N LEU A 296 17.83 13.61 6.00
CA LEU A 296 17.64 12.99 4.70
C LEU A 296 16.16 12.97 4.31
N SER A 297 15.27 12.69 5.28
CA SER A 297 13.83 12.66 5.04
C SER A 297 13.29 14.05 4.64
N ALA A 298 13.77 15.12 5.26
CA ALA A 298 13.37 16.47 4.91
C ALA A 298 13.77 16.83 3.47
N VAL A 299 15.00 16.50 3.07
CA VAL A 299 15.47 16.71 1.70
C VAL A 299 14.66 15.86 0.70
N THR A 300 14.46 14.58 1.01
CA THR A 300 13.69 13.66 0.16
C THR A 300 12.24 14.12 0.02
N PHE A 301 11.64 14.67 1.07
CA PHE A 301 10.28 15.21 1.01
C PHE A 301 10.16 16.36 0.01
N VAL A 302 11.08 17.32 0.08
CA VAL A 302 11.10 18.47 -0.86
C VAL A 302 11.31 18.00 -2.30
N VAL A 303 12.27 17.09 -2.53
CA VAL A 303 12.55 16.53 -3.86
C VAL A 303 11.35 15.76 -4.39
N SER A 304 10.66 14.99 -3.54
CA SER A 304 9.44 14.25 -3.92
C SER A 304 8.29 15.18 -4.29
N LEU A 305 8.11 16.31 -3.58
CA LEU A 305 7.12 17.30 -3.94
C LEU A 305 7.40 17.93 -5.32
N ILE A 306 8.66 18.27 -5.58
CA ILE A 306 9.08 18.81 -6.90
C ILE A 306 8.82 17.74 -7.98
N GLY A 307 9.23 16.50 -7.72
CA GLY A 307 9.01 15.38 -8.64
C GLY A 307 7.52 15.17 -8.99
N LEU A 308 6.64 15.20 -8.00
CA LEU A 308 5.19 15.12 -8.22
C LEU A 308 4.63 16.30 -9.02
N ALA A 309 5.09 17.52 -8.71
CA ALA A 309 4.65 18.72 -9.41
C ALA A 309 5.09 18.72 -10.90
N VAL A 310 6.27 18.20 -11.20
CA VAL A 310 6.82 18.15 -12.57
C VAL A 310 6.28 16.97 -13.36
N SER A 311 6.11 15.79 -12.74
CA SER A 311 5.65 14.58 -13.44
C SER A 311 4.18 14.67 -13.87
N GLY A 312 3.33 15.39 -13.12
CA GLY A 312 1.92 15.54 -13.46
C GLY A 312 1.66 16.15 -14.85
N PRO A 313 2.27 17.30 -15.21
CA PRO A 313 2.13 17.90 -16.54
C PRO A 313 2.81 17.13 -17.68
N LEU A 314 3.75 16.22 -17.36
CA LEU A 314 4.50 15.45 -18.35
C LEU A 314 3.86 14.09 -18.69
N SER A 315 2.85 13.66 -17.95
CA SER A 315 2.10 12.41 -18.16
C SER A 315 0.80 12.65 -18.93
#